data_9154e27bf947413f77b3e15f3cf15163
#
_entry.id   9154e27bf947413f77b3e15f3cf15163
#
_cell.length_a   1.000
_cell.length_b   1.000
_cell.length_c   1.000
_cell.angle_alpha   90.00
_cell.angle_beta   90.00
_cell.angle_gamma   90.00
#
_symmetry.space_group_name_H-M   'P 1'
#
loop_
_entity.id
_entity.type
_entity.pdbx_description
1 polymer ?
#
loop_
_entity_poly.entity_id
_entity_poly.type
_entity_poly.pdbx_seq_one_letter_code
_entity_poly.pdbx_strand_id
1 'polypeptide(L)' 'MPDQPQRTVLERFPAGGPRSSWPADEYAANQRTQGRPDARVVMDLHSDQFLVITETTAP' A
#
# COMPACT_ATOMS: atom_id res chain seq x y z
N MET A 1 -15.14 15.16 -15.51
CA MET A 1 -14.96 13.95 -14.73
C MET A 1 -14.27 14.27 -13.44
N PRO A 2 -14.67 13.66 -12.37
CA PRO A 2 -13.99 13.88 -11.11
C PRO A 2 -12.58 13.35 -11.16
N ASP A 3 -11.70 14.10 -10.54
CA ASP A 3 -10.30 13.72 -10.46
C ASP A 3 -10.12 12.76 -9.29
N GLN A 4 -10.39 11.50 -9.54
CA GLN A 4 -10.23 10.51 -8.49
C GLN A 4 -8.82 9.97 -8.52
N PRO A 5 -8.21 9.84 -7.34
CA PRO A 5 -6.90 9.22 -7.29
C PRO A 5 -7.00 7.78 -7.75
N GLN A 6 -6.03 7.37 -8.53
CA GLN A 6 -5.95 5.98 -8.95
C GLN A 6 -5.07 5.23 -7.99
N ARG A 7 -5.62 4.19 -7.42
CA ARG A 7 -4.93 3.40 -6.43
C ARG A 7 -4.49 2.08 -7.04
N THR A 8 -3.21 1.80 -6.94
CA THR A 8 -2.64 0.56 -7.42
C THR A 8 -2.14 -0.24 -6.23
N VAL A 9 -2.62 -1.47 -6.11
CA VAL A 9 -2.17 -2.36 -5.06
C VAL A 9 -0.92 -3.07 -5.54
N LEU A 10 0.19 -2.84 -4.85
CA LEU A 10 1.48 -3.43 -5.21
C LEU A 10 1.63 -4.80 -4.58
N GLU A 11 1.16 -4.95 -3.35
CA GLU A 11 1.30 -6.20 -2.63
C GLU A 11 0.27 -6.26 -1.51
N ARG A 12 0.00 -7.47 -1.05
CA ARG A 12 -0.93 -7.72 0.04
C ARG A 12 -0.26 -8.60 1.08
N PHE A 13 -0.53 -8.30 2.35
CA PHE A 13 0.02 -9.06 3.46
C PHE A 13 -1.09 -9.35 4.46
N PRO A 14 -1.17 -10.57 5.00
CA PRO A 14 -2.20 -10.90 5.99
C PRO A 14 -2.00 -10.09 7.26
N ALA A 15 -3.11 -9.54 7.78
CA ALA A 15 -3.04 -8.69 8.96
C ALA A 15 -2.83 -9.50 10.24
N GLY A 16 -3.22 -10.77 10.24
CA GLY A 16 -3.12 -11.60 11.44
C GLY A 16 -1.78 -12.24 11.68
N GLY A 17 -0.76 -11.88 10.91
CA GLY A 17 0.55 -12.49 11.08
C GLY A 17 1.27 -12.03 12.34
N PRO A 18 2.25 -12.81 12.81
CA PRO A 18 2.97 -12.46 14.03
C PRO A 18 3.78 -11.18 13.94
N ARG A 19 4.09 -10.73 12.73
CA ARG A 19 4.85 -9.50 12.52
C ARG A 19 3.95 -8.30 12.28
N SER A 20 2.65 -8.52 12.32
CA SER A 20 1.68 -7.45 12.11
C SER A 20 1.92 -6.73 10.78
N SER A 21 2.08 -5.42 10.79
CA SER A 21 2.26 -4.66 9.55
C SER A 21 3.70 -4.57 9.07
N TRP A 22 4.64 -5.15 9.81
CA TRP A 22 6.06 -4.96 9.51
C TRP A 22 6.44 -5.38 8.09
N PRO A 23 6.03 -6.55 7.59
CA PRO A 23 6.39 -6.92 6.21
C PRO A 23 5.86 -5.93 5.19
N ALA A 24 4.65 -5.42 5.41
CA ALA A 24 4.06 -4.44 4.51
C ALA A 24 4.82 -3.12 4.58
N ASP A 25 5.17 -2.68 5.79
CA ASP A 25 5.93 -1.44 5.97
C ASP A 25 7.27 -1.52 5.26
N GLU A 26 7.93 -2.66 5.39
CA GLU A 26 9.23 -2.86 4.77
C GLU A 26 9.13 -2.85 3.26
N TYR A 27 8.10 -3.50 2.73
CA TYR A 27 7.87 -3.50 1.31
C TYR A 27 7.61 -2.08 0.79
N ALA A 28 6.79 -1.33 1.51
CA ALA A 28 6.50 0.05 1.12
C ALA A 28 7.77 0.91 1.13
N ALA A 29 8.62 0.73 2.13
CA ALA A 29 9.88 1.46 2.20
C ALA A 29 10.76 1.15 0.99
N ASN A 30 10.83 -0.12 0.61
CA ASN A 30 11.61 -0.51 -0.56
C ASN A 30 11.04 0.11 -1.83
N GLN A 31 9.74 0.17 -1.96
CA GLN A 31 9.12 0.78 -3.13
C GLN A 31 9.42 2.27 -3.21
N ARG A 32 9.47 2.94 -2.06
CA ARG A 32 9.81 4.36 -2.05
C ARG A 32 11.22 4.60 -2.56
N THR A 33 12.16 3.74 -2.20
CA THR A 33 13.53 3.89 -2.67
C THR A 33 13.68 3.50 -4.13
N GLN A 34 12.73 2.75 -4.67
CA GLN A 34 12.79 2.30 -6.04
C GLN A 34 12.02 3.20 -7.01
N GLY A 35 11.61 4.36 -6.55
CA GLY A 35 10.99 5.32 -7.42
C GLY A 35 9.50 5.49 -7.24
N ARG A 36 8.94 4.95 -6.15
CA ARG A 36 7.53 5.13 -5.81
C ARG A 36 7.42 5.85 -4.47
N PRO A 37 7.68 7.15 -4.44
CA PRO A 37 7.73 7.89 -3.17
C PRO A 37 6.39 7.94 -2.45
N ASP A 38 5.30 7.70 -3.14
CA ASP A 38 3.96 7.72 -2.56
C ASP A 38 3.49 6.34 -2.11
N ALA A 39 4.33 5.33 -2.16
CA ALA A 39 3.98 4.00 -1.68
C ALA A 39 3.72 4.04 -0.18
N ARG A 40 2.62 3.43 0.23
CA ARG A 40 2.23 3.43 1.64
C ARG A 40 1.41 2.18 1.96
N VAL A 41 1.28 1.93 3.25
CA VAL A 41 0.51 0.80 3.74
C VAL A 41 -0.85 1.29 4.20
N VAL A 42 -1.89 0.59 3.79
CA VAL A 42 -3.24 0.84 4.29
C VAL A 42 -3.82 -0.47 4.79
N MET A 43 -4.71 -0.37 5.75
CA MET A 43 -5.40 -1.54 6.29
C MET A 43 -6.68 -1.76 5.52
N ASP A 44 -6.86 -2.96 5.00
CA ASP A 44 -8.11 -3.35 4.36
C ASP A 44 -8.91 -4.14 5.38
N LEU A 45 -9.85 -3.48 6.02
CA LEU A 45 -10.68 -4.11 7.04
C LEU A 45 -11.62 -5.16 6.46
N HIS A 46 -11.94 -5.01 5.18
CA HIS A 46 -12.87 -5.91 4.52
C HIS A 46 -12.29 -7.30 4.37
N SER A 47 -11.02 -7.39 4.01
CA SER A 47 -10.36 -8.67 3.80
C SER A 47 -9.32 -8.99 4.87
N ASP A 48 -9.18 -8.12 5.86
CA ASP A 48 -8.25 -8.31 6.96
C ASP A 48 -6.82 -8.46 6.47
N GLN A 49 -6.41 -7.53 5.63
CA GLN A 49 -5.08 -7.52 5.03
C GLN A 49 -4.48 -6.13 5.07
N PHE A 50 -3.15 -6.08 5.05
CA PHE A 50 -2.43 -4.85 4.80
C PHE A 50 -2.11 -4.77 3.33
N LEU A 51 -2.41 -3.63 2.73
CA LEU A 51 -2.13 -3.40 1.31
C LEU A 51 -1.04 -2.36 1.18
N VAL A 52 -0.07 -2.65 0.33
CA VAL A 52 0.91 -1.64 -0.07
C VAL A 52 0.41 -1.05 -1.37
N ILE A 53 0.14 0.23 -1.36
CA ILE A 53 -0.48 0.90 -2.50
C ILE A 53 0.31 2.12 -2.91
N THR A 54 0.11 2.51 -4.15
CA THR A 54 0.48 3.84 -4.61
C THR A 54 -0.78 4.54 -5.11
N GLU A 55 -0.81 5.85 -4.97
CA GLU A 55 -1.91 6.64 -5.49
C GLU A 55 -1.38 7.67 -6.43
N THR A 56 -2.00 7.75 -7.59
CA THR A 56 -1.68 8.76 -8.58
C THR A 56 -2.90 9.63 -8.77
N THR A 57 -2.72 10.92 -8.59
CA THR A 57 -3.80 11.86 -8.83
C THR A 57 -3.63 12.43 -10.22
N ALA A 58 -4.68 12.28 -11.03
CA ALA A 58 -4.65 12.82 -12.38
C ALA A 58 -4.63 14.35 -12.32
N PRO A 59 -3.83 14.98 -13.18
CA PRO A 59 -3.78 16.44 -13.23
C PRO A 59 -5.08 17.06 -13.71
#